data_9cf9397c65067ddf7af6f07c3808c192
#
_entry.id   9cf9397c65067ddf7af6f07c3808c192
#
_cell.length_a   1.000
_cell.length_b   1.000
_cell.length_c   1.000
_cell.angle_alpha   90.00
_cell.angle_beta   90.00
_cell.angle_gamma   90.00
#
_symmetry.space_group_name_H-M   'P 1'
#
loop_
_entity.id
_entity.type
_entity.pdbx_description
1 polymer ?
#
loop_
_entity_poly.entity_id
_entity_poly.type
_entity_poly.pdbx_seq_one_letter_code
_entity_poly.pdbx_strand_id
1 'polypeptide(L)'
;MMDPFSLEGKKILVTGSSSGIGRGIAVECSKMGAQLILNGRDVNRLDETLRMLEGGGHQIIEADISKQEEIERLVAEVPVLDGCVLCAGIPQVCPVKYFKRHDIEDIFNVNAVAPIMITSGLLKKKKITRGTSIVLIEAIVGVFVGSKGDVSYNASKAALNGFLKGAALELAGQGIRVNAINPGLIPTNILDLNNKMFEENQLTSNLEGNYPLKRLGKPEDIAYGAIYLLSDASSWVTGTNLVIDGGYILN
;
A
#
# COMPACT_ATOMS: atom_id res chain seq x y z
N MET A 1 -12.21 -27.53 -8.88
CA MET A 1 -10.98 -26.98 -8.25
C MET A 1 -11.29 -25.56 -7.87
N MET A 2 -10.94 -25.11 -6.65
CA MET A 2 -11.06 -23.68 -6.33
C MET A 2 -10.00 -22.91 -7.13
N ASP A 3 -10.37 -21.71 -7.57
CA ASP A 3 -9.44 -20.78 -8.21
C ASP A 3 -8.38 -20.34 -7.16
N PRO A 4 -7.08 -20.58 -7.36
CA PRO A 4 -6.04 -20.21 -6.40
C PRO A 4 -5.89 -18.69 -6.20
N PHE A 5 -6.45 -17.88 -7.10
CA PHE A 5 -6.48 -16.41 -6.99
C PHE A 5 -7.73 -15.89 -6.27
N SER A 6 -8.70 -16.74 -5.97
CA SER A 6 -9.93 -16.35 -5.27
C SER A 6 -9.62 -15.75 -3.90
N LEU A 7 -10.35 -14.68 -3.56
CA LEU A 7 -10.35 -14.07 -2.24
C LEU A 7 -11.71 -14.28 -1.54
N GLU A 8 -12.51 -15.23 -2.03
CA GLU A 8 -13.85 -15.51 -1.52
C GLU A 8 -13.85 -15.72 -0.01
N GLY A 9 -14.65 -14.91 0.70
CA GLY A 9 -14.79 -14.94 2.14
C GLY A 9 -13.60 -14.39 2.94
N LYS A 10 -12.49 -14.00 2.31
CA LYS A 10 -11.33 -13.41 3.00
C LYS A 10 -11.64 -11.99 3.47
N LYS A 11 -11.31 -11.68 4.71
CA LYS A 11 -11.42 -10.34 5.30
C LYS A 11 -10.10 -9.60 5.18
N ILE A 12 -10.10 -8.50 4.44
CA ILE A 12 -8.89 -7.78 4.06
C ILE A 12 -8.99 -6.32 4.49
N LEU A 13 -8.04 -5.88 5.32
CA LEU A 13 -7.85 -4.46 5.65
C LEU A 13 -7.05 -3.78 4.53
N VAL A 14 -7.52 -2.63 4.05
CA VAL A 14 -6.76 -1.76 3.13
C VAL A 14 -6.65 -0.38 3.72
N THR A 15 -5.44 0.04 4.12
CA THR A 15 -5.18 1.41 4.57
C THR A 15 -4.99 2.34 3.36
N GLY A 16 -5.41 3.60 3.47
CA GLY A 16 -5.35 4.55 2.36
C GLY A 16 -6.32 4.24 1.22
N SER A 17 -7.42 3.55 1.51
CA SER A 17 -8.41 3.10 0.51
C SER A 17 -9.37 4.20 0.04
N SER A 18 -9.22 5.44 0.48
CA SER A 18 -10.05 6.57 0.05
C SER A 18 -9.77 7.05 -1.37
N SER A 19 -8.67 6.64 -2.00
CA SER A 19 -8.30 7.04 -3.38
C SER A 19 -7.15 6.21 -3.94
N GLY A 20 -6.82 6.47 -5.22
CA GLY A 20 -5.61 5.99 -5.88
C GLY A 20 -5.40 4.48 -5.81
N ILE A 21 -4.19 4.06 -5.49
CA ILE A 21 -3.81 2.63 -5.42
C ILE A 21 -4.66 1.88 -4.40
N GLY A 22 -4.84 2.43 -3.19
CA GLY A 22 -5.63 1.76 -2.15
C GLY A 22 -7.09 1.55 -2.53
N ARG A 23 -7.72 2.53 -3.20
CA ARG A 23 -9.08 2.39 -3.77
C ARG A 23 -9.11 1.30 -4.84
N GLY A 24 -8.16 1.32 -5.79
CA GLY A 24 -8.07 0.30 -6.85
C GLY A 24 -7.91 -1.10 -6.28
N ILE A 25 -7.04 -1.28 -5.27
CA ILE A 25 -6.87 -2.57 -4.60
C ILE A 25 -8.18 -3.02 -3.93
N ALA A 26 -8.86 -2.12 -3.21
CA ALA A 26 -10.13 -2.47 -2.54
C ALA A 26 -11.19 -2.92 -3.55
N VAL A 27 -11.35 -2.18 -4.66
CA VAL A 27 -12.32 -2.49 -5.71
C VAL A 27 -12.01 -3.84 -6.36
N GLU A 28 -10.78 -4.07 -6.81
CA GLU A 28 -10.43 -5.31 -7.50
C GLU A 28 -10.47 -6.53 -6.55
N CYS A 29 -10.05 -6.38 -5.28
CA CYS A 29 -10.19 -7.45 -4.29
C CYS A 29 -11.67 -7.80 -4.02
N SER A 30 -12.58 -6.82 -4.02
CA SER A 30 -14.03 -7.10 -3.84
C SER A 30 -14.60 -7.95 -4.99
N LYS A 31 -14.18 -7.71 -6.23
CA LYS A 31 -14.55 -8.52 -7.39
C LYS A 31 -14.07 -9.96 -7.29
N MET A 32 -13.02 -10.21 -6.52
CA MET A 32 -12.50 -11.55 -6.23
C MET A 32 -13.15 -12.21 -5.00
N GLY A 33 -14.22 -11.62 -4.46
CA GLY A 33 -15.02 -12.15 -3.35
C GLY A 33 -14.56 -11.75 -1.95
N ALA A 34 -13.60 -10.81 -1.81
CA ALA A 34 -13.13 -10.37 -0.50
C ALA A 34 -14.14 -9.47 0.22
N GLN A 35 -14.18 -9.57 1.55
CA GLN A 35 -14.80 -8.59 2.43
C GLN A 35 -13.75 -7.54 2.83
N LEU A 36 -14.00 -6.28 2.48
CA LEU A 36 -13.03 -5.20 2.67
C LEU A 36 -13.30 -4.43 3.96
N ILE A 37 -12.22 -4.13 4.68
CA ILE A 37 -12.20 -3.13 5.75
C ILE A 37 -11.42 -1.93 5.20
N LEU A 38 -12.15 -0.86 4.89
CA LEU A 38 -11.62 0.36 4.31
C LEU A 38 -11.13 1.29 5.41
N ASN A 39 -9.88 1.78 5.29
CA ASN A 39 -9.33 2.76 6.23
C ASN A 39 -8.78 3.99 5.51
N GLY A 40 -9.02 5.14 6.09
CA GLY A 40 -8.56 6.46 5.68
C GLY A 40 -9.10 7.55 6.60
N ARG A 41 -8.76 8.81 6.32
CA ARG A 41 -9.15 9.98 7.13
C ARG A 41 -10.41 10.67 6.66
N ASP A 42 -10.82 10.44 5.43
CA ASP A 42 -11.94 11.12 4.77
C ASP A 42 -13.07 10.12 4.54
N VAL A 43 -14.08 10.20 5.39
CA VAL A 43 -15.24 9.30 5.37
C VAL A 43 -16.00 9.41 4.05
N ASN A 44 -16.17 10.62 3.50
CA ASN A 44 -16.91 10.80 2.25
C ASN A 44 -16.23 10.06 1.08
N ARG A 45 -14.90 10.16 0.99
CA ARG A 45 -14.12 9.44 -0.03
C ARG A 45 -14.05 7.94 0.23
N LEU A 46 -14.13 7.50 1.50
CA LEU A 46 -14.28 6.08 1.84
C LEU A 46 -15.65 5.56 1.43
N ASP A 47 -16.72 6.34 1.63
CA ASP A 47 -18.07 6.01 1.17
C ASP A 47 -18.16 5.92 -0.36
N GLU A 48 -17.45 6.81 -1.08
CA GLU A 48 -17.33 6.67 -2.54
C GLU A 48 -16.69 5.33 -2.91
N THR A 49 -15.60 4.95 -2.25
CA THR A 49 -14.95 3.66 -2.48
C THR A 49 -15.88 2.51 -2.14
N LEU A 50 -16.58 2.57 -1.00
CA LEU A 50 -17.52 1.53 -0.56
C LEU A 50 -18.61 1.26 -1.60
N ARG A 51 -19.15 2.32 -2.24
CA ARG A 51 -20.18 2.19 -3.32
C ARG A 51 -19.64 1.53 -4.59
N MET A 52 -18.33 1.46 -4.78
CA MET A 52 -17.70 0.82 -5.94
C MET A 52 -17.42 -0.67 -5.71
N LEU A 53 -17.54 -1.17 -4.47
CA LEU A 53 -17.21 -2.54 -4.13
C LEU A 53 -18.33 -3.49 -4.56
N GLU A 54 -17.93 -4.68 -5.01
CA GLU A 54 -18.85 -5.80 -5.30
C GLU A 54 -18.98 -6.71 -4.08
N GLY A 55 -20.17 -7.33 -3.95
CA GLY A 55 -20.47 -8.22 -2.82
C GLY A 55 -21.00 -7.47 -1.60
N GLY A 56 -20.70 -7.97 -0.41
CA GLY A 56 -21.21 -7.40 0.84
C GLY A 56 -20.33 -7.68 2.06
N GLY A 57 -20.73 -7.14 3.22
CA GLY A 57 -19.98 -7.29 4.46
C GLY A 57 -18.77 -6.37 4.59
N HIS A 58 -18.62 -5.40 3.67
CA HIS A 58 -17.56 -4.40 3.74
C HIS A 58 -17.82 -3.42 4.89
N GLN A 59 -16.73 -2.86 5.44
CA GLN A 59 -16.76 -1.94 6.57
C GLN A 59 -15.85 -0.74 6.32
N ILE A 60 -16.21 0.41 6.88
CA ILE A 60 -15.33 1.58 6.98
C ILE A 60 -14.89 1.72 8.43
N ILE A 61 -13.60 1.92 8.64
CA ILE A 61 -13.02 2.37 9.90
C ILE A 61 -12.20 3.60 9.62
N GLU A 62 -12.78 4.77 9.90
CA GLU A 62 -12.06 6.04 9.83
C GLU A 62 -10.95 6.05 10.87
N ALA A 63 -9.71 6.33 10.46
CA ALA A 63 -8.60 6.56 11.38
C ALA A 63 -7.48 7.34 10.68
N ASP A 64 -6.90 8.30 11.39
CA ASP A 64 -5.66 8.96 11.01
C ASP A 64 -4.47 8.17 11.56
N ILE A 65 -3.86 7.36 10.70
CA ILE A 65 -2.74 6.50 11.09
C ILE A 65 -1.44 7.27 11.41
N SER A 66 -1.41 8.59 11.30
CA SER A 66 -0.33 9.41 11.85
C SER A 66 -0.39 9.51 13.38
N LYS A 67 -1.49 9.10 14.01
CA LYS A 67 -1.74 9.18 15.44
C LYS A 67 -1.79 7.80 16.06
N GLN A 68 -0.98 7.58 17.07
CA GLN A 68 -0.86 6.27 17.75
C GLN A 68 -2.19 5.79 18.34
N GLU A 69 -2.95 6.68 18.99
CA GLU A 69 -4.25 6.36 19.57
C GLU A 69 -5.28 5.91 18.53
N GLU A 70 -5.23 6.47 17.32
CA GLU A 70 -6.12 6.09 16.24
C GLU A 70 -5.69 4.77 15.59
N ILE A 71 -4.39 4.46 15.54
CA ILE A 71 -3.89 3.13 15.17
C ILE A 71 -4.39 2.08 16.17
N GLU A 72 -4.32 2.35 17.48
CA GLU A 72 -4.79 1.43 18.53
C GLU A 72 -6.30 1.18 18.42
N ARG A 73 -7.08 2.22 18.12
CA ARG A 73 -8.52 2.11 17.85
C ARG A 73 -8.79 1.28 16.60
N LEU A 74 -8.15 1.57 15.47
CA LEU A 74 -8.27 0.80 14.24
C LEU A 74 -8.00 -0.69 14.49
N VAL A 75 -6.89 -1.00 15.16
CA VAL A 75 -6.50 -2.38 15.50
C VAL A 75 -7.51 -3.06 16.42
N ALA A 76 -8.13 -2.32 17.34
CA ALA A 76 -9.16 -2.88 18.22
C ALA A 76 -10.45 -3.23 17.45
N GLU A 77 -10.86 -2.36 16.52
CA GLU A 77 -12.13 -2.45 15.80
C GLU A 77 -12.11 -3.47 14.63
N VAL A 78 -10.97 -3.68 13.95
CA VAL A 78 -10.91 -4.66 12.86
C VAL A 78 -11.27 -6.07 13.35
N PRO A 79 -11.96 -6.90 12.55
CA PRO A 79 -12.13 -8.32 12.83
C PRO A 79 -10.80 -9.07 12.76
N VAL A 80 -10.81 -10.39 12.95
CA VAL A 80 -9.68 -11.24 12.55
C VAL A 80 -9.57 -11.19 11.03
N LEU A 81 -8.35 -10.94 10.53
CA LEU A 81 -8.05 -10.67 9.13
C LEU A 81 -7.35 -11.86 8.47
N ASP A 82 -7.72 -12.14 7.23
CA ASP A 82 -7.02 -13.07 6.35
C ASP A 82 -5.90 -12.37 5.56
N GLY A 83 -6.00 -11.05 5.43
CA GLY A 83 -4.99 -10.23 4.78
C GLY A 83 -5.04 -8.76 5.19
N CYS A 84 -3.93 -8.06 4.98
CA CYS A 84 -3.93 -6.60 5.07
C CYS A 84 -2.99 -6.00 4.01
N VAL A 85 -3.44 -4.89 3.41
CA VAL A 85 -2.65 -4.08 2.49
C VAL A 85 -2.37 -2.74 3.14
N LEU A 86 -1.12 -2.52 3.50
CA LEU A 86 -0.66 -1.28 4.13
C LEU A 86 -0.21 -0.32 3.02
N CYS A 87 -1.20 0.43 2.47
CA CYS A 87 -1.04 1.25 1.28
C CYS A 87 -0.99 2.76 1.58
N ALA A 88 -1.45 3.20 2.75
CA ALA A 88 -1.45 4.60 3.10
C ALA A 88 -0.02 5.19 3.06
N GLY A 89 0.09 6.38 2.50
CA GLY A 89 1.36 7.09 2.41
C GLY A 89 1.15 8.52 1.94
N ILE A 90 2.13 9.36 2.21
CA ILE A 90 2.18 10.75 1.76
C ILE A 90 3.44 11.00 0.93
N PRO A 91 3.36 11.81 -0.13
CA PRO A 91 4.53 12.25 -0.87
C PRO A 91 5.19 13.41 -0.14
N GLN A 92 6.46 13.65 -0.45
CA GLN A 92 7.15 14.87 -0.06
C GLN A 92 8.21 15.21 -1.10
N VAL A 93 8.10 16.39 -1.69
CA VAL A 93 9.12 16.93 -2.59
C VAL A 93 9.84 18.06 -1.87
N CYS A 94 11.10 17.82 -1.52
CA CYS A 94 11.95 18.79 -0.85
C CYS A 94 13.43 18.51 -1.16
N PRO A 95 14.19 19.47 -1.70
CA PRO A 95 15.63 19.32 -1.84
C PRO A 95 16.31 19.20 -0.47
N VAL A 96 17.34 18.34 -0.36
CA VAL A 96 18.03 17.98 0.91
C VAL A 96 18.42 19.20 1.75
N LYS A 97 18.92 20.28 1.10
CA LYS A 97 19.37 21.49 1.80
C LYS A 97 18.26 22.26 2.55
N TYR A 98 16.99 21.95 2.26
CA TYR A 98 15.84 22.64 2.88
C TYR A 98 15.10 21.77 3.90
N PHE A 99 15.61 20.57 4.20
CA PHE A 99 14.96 19.67 5.14
C PHE A 99 14.83 20.30 6.52
N LYS A 100 13.63 20.19 7.09
CA LYS A 100 13.34 20.46 8.46
C LYS A 100 13.02 19.14 9.17
N ARG A 101 13.36 19.05 10.45
CA ARG A 101 13.17 17.84 11.24
C ARG A 101 11.73 17.34 11.20
N HIS A 102 10.76 18.22 11.41
CA HIS A 102 9.34 17.84 11.42
C HIS A 102 8.87 17.26 10.07
N ASP A 103 9.36 17.79 8.94
CA ASP A 103 9.00 17.25 7.61
C ASP A 103 9.45 15.79 7.46
N ILE A 104 10.63 15.46 8.01
CA ILE A 104 11.15 14.08 8.02
C ILE A 104 10.34 13.21 8.98
N GLU A 105 10.05 13.72 10.17
CA GLU A 105 9.26 13.00 11.17
C GLU A 105 7.87 12.67 10.64
N ASP A 106 7.19 13.62 9.98
CA ASP A 106 5.85 13.45 9.43
C ASP A 106 5.80 12.37 8.34
N ILE A 107 6.73 12.43 7.37
CA ILE A 107 6.74 11.45 6.28
C ILE A 107 7.10 10.05 6.78
N PHE A 108 8.06 9.93 7.70
CA PHE A 108 8.42 8.65 8.29
C PHE A 108 7.29 8.10 9.15
N ASN A 109 6.60 8.94 9.91
CA ASN A 109 5.49 8.55 10.75
C ASN A 109 4.39 7.85 9.94
N VAL A 110 3.98 8.44 8.81
CA VAL A 110 2.94 7.87 7.96
C VAL A 110 3.44 6.70 7.12
N ASN A 111 4.60 6.86 6.43
CA ASN A 111 5.03 5.90 5.41
C ASN A 111 5.76 4.68 5.98
N ALA A 112 6.36 4.79 7.17
CA ALA A 112 7.15 3.71 7.77
C ALA A 112 6.64 3.29 9.15
N VAL A 113 6.50 4.23 10.09
CA VAL A 113 6.14 3.90 11.48
C VAL A 113 4.72 3.35 11.56
N ALA A 114 3.74 4.00 10.90
CA ALA A 114 2.34 3.57 10.96
C ALA A 114 2.14 2.11 10.48
N PRO A 115 2.61 1.67 9.29
CA PRO A 115 2.47 0.27 8.88
C PRO A 115 3.16 -0.72 9.83
N ILE A 116 4.30 -0.35 10.42
CA ILE A 116 4.99 -1.16 11.45
C ILE A 116 4.12 -1.28 12.70
N MET A 117 3.58 -0.17 13.19
CA MET A 117 2.76 -0.13 14.41
C MET A 117 1.40 -0.84 14.21
N ILE A 118 0.78 -0.71 13.04
CA ILE A 118 -0.43 -1.46 12.68
C ILE A 118 -0.12 -2.97 12.72
N THR A 119 0.95 -3.42 12.05
CA THR A 119 1.35 -4.83 12.05
C THR A 119 1.60 -5.35 13.47
N SER A 120 2.37 -4.63 14.28
CA SER A 120 2.62 -4.96 15.68
C SER A 120 1.34 -5.05 16.52
N GLY A 121 0.45 -4.08 16.35
CA GLY A 121 -0.84 -4.04 17.05
C GLY A 121 -1.74 -5.22 16.67
N LEU A 122 -1.85 -5.53 15.36
CA LEU A 122 -2.63 -6.66 14.86
C LEU A 122 -2.12 -7.99 15.43
N LEU A 123 -0.80 -8.19 15.50
CA LEU A 123 -0.19 -9.37 16.13
C LEU A 123 -0.50 -9.44 17.63
N LYS A 124 -0.28 -8.36 18.39
CA LYS A 124 -0.54 -8.29 19.83
C LYS A 124 -1.99 -8.58 20.18
N LYS A 125 -2.93 -8.10 19.36
CA LYS A 125 -4.37 -8.30 19.55
C LYS A 125 -4.91 -9.58 18.90
N LYS A 126 -4.01 -10.42 18.32
CA LYS A 126 -4.39 -11.67 17.61
C LYS A 126 -5.41 -11.44 16.49
N LYS A 127 -5.33 -10.30 15.82
CA LYS A 127 -6.17 -9.95 14.67
C LYS A 127 -5.66 -10.55 13.36
N ILE A 128 -4.40 -10.98 13.33
CA ILE A 128 -3.76 -11.74 12.27
C ILE A 128 -3.19 -13.03 12.85
N THR A 129 -3.34 -14.12 12.11
CA THR A 129 -3.02 -15.49 12.55
C THR A 129 -2.43 -16.30 11.39
N ARG A 130 -2.26 -17.60 11.59
CA ARG A 130 -1.79 -18.51 10.54
C ARG A 130 -2.63 -18.37 9.26
N GLY A 131 -1.96 -18.23 8.13
CA GLY A 131 -2.56 -18.04 6.82
C GLY A 131 -2.70 -16.59 6.39
N THR A 132 -2.57 -15.62 7.31
CA THR A 132 -2.65 -14.19 6.97
C THR A 132 -1.54 -13.78 6.02
N SER A 133 -1.88 -12.93 5.04
CA SER A 133 -0.93 -12.27 4.13
C SER A 133 -0.89 -10.76 4.38
N ILE A 134 0.31 -10.24 4.64
CA ILE A 134 0.58 -8.81 4.79
C ILE A 134 1.25 -8.32 3.50
N VAL A 135 0.67 -7.29 2.87
CA VAL A 135 1.19 -6.66 1.66
C VAL A 135 1.52 -5.20 1.97
N LEU A 136 2.79 -4.85 1.85
CA LEU A 136 3.27 -3.47 2.01
C LEU A 136 3.30 -2.79 0.63
N ILE A 137 2.74 -1.59 0.52
CA ILE A 137 2.90 -0.80 -0.71
C ILE A 137 4.09 0.15 -0.51
N GLU A 138 5.21 -0.26 -1.08
CA GLU A 138 6.46 0.51 -1.09
C GLU A 138 6.53 1.43 -2.32
N ALA A 139 7.66 1.48 -2.99
CA ALA A 139 7.88 2.14 -4.27
C ALA A 139 9.16 1.60 -4.90
N ILE A 140 9.33 1.74 -6.22
CA ILE A 140 10.64 1.49 -6.85
C ILE A 140 11.69 2.46 -6.33
N VAL A 141 11.30 3.72 -6.06
CA VAL A 141 12.18 4.75 -5.51
C VAL A 141 12.49 4.48 -4.03
N GLY A 142 13.75 4.58 -3.67
CA GLY A 142 14.26 4.27 -2.34
C GLY A 142 14.65 2.80 -2.15
N VAL A 143 14.10 1.87 -2.96
CA VAL A 143 14.44 0.45 -2.90
C VAL A 143 15.35 0.03 -4.06
N PHE A 144 15.03 0.42 -5.28
CA PHE A 144 15.75 0.03 -6.50
C PHE A 144 16.43 1.21 -7.18
N VAL A 145 15.81 2.38 -7.18
CA VAL A 145 16.30 3.60 -7.81
C VAL A 145 16.15 4.79 -6.88
N GLY A 146 16.86 5.88 -7.20
CA GLY A 146 16.68 7.17 -6.54
C GLY A 146 15.85 8.13 -7.38
N SER A 147 15.22 9.12 -6.74
CA SER A 147 14.54 10.22 -7.42
C SER A 147 14.98 11.57 -6.84
N LYS A 148 15.21 12.56 -7.72
CA LYS A 148 15.61 13.91 -7.28
C LYS A 148 14.43 14.63 -6.65
N GLY A 149 14.67 15.25 -5.50
CA GLY A 149 13.63 16.00 -4.76
C GLY A 149 12.79 15.15 -3.80
N ASP A 150 12.73 13.83 -3.98
CA ASP A 150 11.94 12.91 -3.17
C ASP A 150 12.76 12.17 -2.10
N VAL A 151 13.87 12.75 -1.64
CA VAL A 151 14.87 12.02 -0.83
C VAL A 151 14.30 11.50 0.49
N SER A 152 13.45 12.28 1.16
CA SER A 152 12.77 11.85 2.39
C SER A 152 11.74 10.75 2.14
N TYR A 153 11.01 10.86 1.02
CA TYR A 153 10.08 9.81 0.56
C TYR A 153 10.84 8.50 0.27
N ASN A 154 11.93 8.59 -0.52
CA ASN A 154 12.78 7.44 -0.81
C ASN A 154 13.29 6.78 0.47
N ALA A 155 13.77 7.56 1.43
CA ALA A 155 14.26 7.05 2.71
C ALA A 155 13.15 6.35 3.52
N SER A 156 11.93 6.92 3.54
CA SER A 156 10.80 6.32 4.24
C SER A 156 10.35 4.97 3.62
N LYS A 157 10.38 4.84 2.30
CA LYS A 157 10.05 3.58 1.59
C LYS A 157 11.17 2.53 1.75
N ALA A 158 12.43 2.96 1.74
CA ALA A 158 13.56 2.08 2.04
C ALA A 158 13.51 1.52 3.48
N ALA A 159 13.09 2.33 4.46
CA ALA A 159 12.90 1.88 5.83
C ALA A 159 11.85 0.77 5.94
N LEU A 160 10.75 0.88 5.17
CA LEU A 160 9.71 -0.15 5.10
C LEU A 160 10.23 -1.46 4.49
N ASN A 161 11.14 -1.37 3.51
CA ASN A 161 11.79 -2.56 2.92
C ASN A 161 12.68 -3.29 3.94
N GLY A 162 13.36 -2.57 4.82
CA GLY A 162 14.08 -3.18 5.95
C GLY A 162 13.13 -3.94 6.88
N PHE A 163 12.00 -3.35 7.22
CA PHE A 163 10.95 -4.00 8.01
C PHE A 163 10.41 -5.27 7.33
N LEU A 164 10.12 -5.22 6.03
CA LEU A 164 9.69 -6.37 5.23
C LEU A 164 10.57 -7.60 5.48
N LYS A 165 11.89 -7.44 5.36
CA LYS A 165 12.84 -8.56 5.47
C LYS A 165 12.84 -9.20 6.86
N GLY A 166 12.86 -8.36 7.90
CA GLY A 166 12.80 -8.83 9.28
C GLY A 166 11.48 -9.51 9.62
N ALA A 167 10.37 -8.85 9.29
CA ALA A 167 9.03 -9.36 9.57
C ALA A 167 8.73 -10.67 8.83
N ALA A 168 9.14 -10.80 7.56
CA ALA A 168 8.95 -12.03 6.81
C ALA A 168 9.67 -13.23 7.47
N LEU A 169 10.89 -13.04 7.95
CA LEU A 169 11.64 -14.09 8.66
C LEU A 169 11.00 -14.45 10.01
N GLU A 170 10.64 -13.43 10.80
CA GLU A 170 10.10 -13.63 12.14
C GLU A 170 8.71 -14.29 12.13
N LEU A 171 7.86 -13.92 11.16
CA LEU A 171 6.47 -14.35 11.12
C LEU A 171 6.23 -15.63 10.31
N ALA A 172 7.21 -16.05 9.49
CA ALA A 172 7.09 -17.27 8.67
C ALA A 172 6.80 -18.53 9.51
N GLY A 173 7.44 -18.69 10.67
CA GLY A 173 7.17 -19.80 11.58
C GLY A 173 5.74 -19.83 12.12
N GLN A 174 5.07 -18.71 12.15
CA GLN A 174 3.66 -18.57 12.53
C GLN A 174 2.71 -18.82 11.35
N GLY A 175 3.26 -19.05 10.13
CA GLY A 175 2.48 -19.23 8.90
C GLY A 175 1.89 -17.92 8.37
N ILE A 176 2.48 -16.77 8.72
CA ILE A 176 2.11 -15.44 8.21
C ILE A 176 3.11 -15.05 7.13
N ARG A 177 2.63 -14.59 5.99
CA ARG A 177 3.46 -14.11 4.89
C ARG A 177 3.52 -12.59 4.89
N VAL A 178 4.69 -12.03 4.62
CA VAL A 178 4.88 -10.58 4.48
C VAL A 178 5.61 -10.31 3.18
N ASN A 179 5.00 -9.54 2.29
CA ASN A 179 5.55 -9.20 0.99
C ASN A 179 5.37 -7.71 0.70
N ALA A 180 6.08 -7.19 -0.27
CA ALA A 180 5.90 -5.82 -0.75
C ALA A 180 5.59 -5.78 -2.24
N ILE A 181 4.84 -4.76 -2.65
CA ILE A 181 4.72 -4.32 -4.03
C ILE A 181 5.47 -3.00 -4.15
N ASN A 182 6.26 -2.88 -5.21
CA ASN A 182 7.03 -1.68 -5.52
C ASN A 182 6.52 -1.09 -6.84
N PRO A 183 5.51 -0.18 -6.77
CA PRO A 183 4.97 0.47 -7.94
C PRO A 183 5.99 1.39 -8.62
N GLY A 184 5.91 1.47 -9.97
CA GLY A 184 6.36 2.64 -10.71
C GLY A 184 5.41 3.83 -10.51
N LEU A 185 5.44 4.79 -11.43
CA LEU A 185 4.56 5.95 -11.36
C LEU A 185 3.12 5.57 -11.72
N ILE A 186 2.23 5.74 -10.77
CA ILE A 186 0.79 5.58 -10.92
C ILE A 186 0.15 6.97 -10.78
N PRO A 187 -0.45 7.54 -11.84
CA PRO A 187 -1.15 8.81 -11.74
C PRO A 187 -2.32 8.69 -10.76
N THR A 188 -2.20 9.36 -9.64
CA THR A 188 -3.21 9.40 -8.57
C THR A 188 -3.25 10.82 -8.01
N ASN A 189 -4.24 11.14 -7.18
CA ASN A 189 -4.35 12.45 -6.52
C ASN A 189 -3.12 12.85 -5.68
N ILE A 190 -2.21 11.91 -5.42
CA ILE A 190 -0.89 12.18 -4.83
C ILE A 190 -0.05 13.05 -5.75
N LEU A 191 -0.15 12.86 -7.07
CA LEU A 191 0.52 13.71 -8.06
C LEU A 191 -0.12 15.09 -8.16
N ASP A 192 -1.45 15.20 -7.99
CA ASP A 192 -2.15 16.49 -8.07
C ASP A 192 -1.72 17.46 -6.97
N LEU A 193 -1.32 16.96 -5.81
CA LEU A 193 -0.78 17.79 -4.72
C LEU A 193 0.60 18.37 -5.08
N ASN A 194 1.36 17.68 -5.92
CA ASN A 194 2.68 18.11 -6.39
C ASN A 194 2.58 18.90 -7.72
N ASN A 195 1.53 18.70 -8.52
CA ASN A 195 1.36 19.27 -9.87
C ASN A 195 0.95 20.75 -9.90
N LYS A 196 0.64 21.38 -8.76
CA LYS A 196 0.52 22.86 -8.72
C LYS A 196 1.79 23.61 -9.13
N MET A 197 2.90 22.88 -9.36
CA MET A 197 4.18 23.44 -9.84
C MET A 197 4.52 23.11 -11.30
N PHE A 198 3.70 22.31 -12.02
CA PHE A 198 4.00 21.89 -13.38
C PHE A 198 2.78 21.95 -14.29
N GLU A 199 2.88 22.61 -15.44
CA GLU A 199 1.80 22.69 -16.43
C GLU A 199 1.47 21.31 -17.01
N GLU A 200 0.19 20.94 -16.97
CA GLU A 200 -0.36 19.59 -17.08
C GLU A 200 -0.10 18.81 -18.40
N ASN A 201 0.20 19.46 -19.49
CA ASN A 201 0.09 18.83 -20.82
C ASN A 201 1.42 18.42 -21.49
N GLN A 202 2.57 18.81 -20.99
CA GLN A 202 3.87 18.40 -21.55
C GLN A 202 4.62 17.35 -20.73
N LEU A 203 4.24 17.16 -19.45
CA LEU A 203 4.90 16.24 -18.52
C LEU A 203 4.51 14.79 -18.72
N THR A 204 3.23 14.50 -18.95
CA THR A 204 2.74 13.11 -19.06
C THR A 204 3.30 12.40 -20.30
N SER A 205 3.30 13.02 -21.47
CA SER A 205 3.85 12.41 -22.70
C SER A 205 5.35 12.15 -22.64
N ASN A 206 6.11 13.00 -21.91
CA ASN A 206 7.55 12.78 -21.69
C ASN A 206 7.81 11.67 -20.65
N LEU A 207 6.92 11.48 -19.67
CA LEU A 207 7.09 10.46 -18.65
C LEU A 207 6.83 9.05 -19.18
N GLU A 208 5.83 8.85 -20.04
CA GLU A 208 5.53 7.55 -20.67
C GLU A 208 6.69 7.01 -21.48
N GLY A 209 7.47 7.90 -22.12
CA GLY A 209 8.66 7.56 -22.87
C GLY A 209 9.73 6.83 -22.05
N ASN A 210 9.79 7.09 -20.74
CA ASN A 210 10.76 6.47 -19.83
C ASN A 210 10.39 5.03 -19.44
N TYR A 211 9.19 4.56 -19.77
CA TYR A 211 8.75 3.21 -19.48
C TYR A 211 8.91 2.31 -20.71
N PRO A 212 9.57 1.14 -20.61
CA PRO A 212 9.61 0.18 -21.70
C PRO A 212 8.23 -0.17 -22.27
N LEU A 213 7.20 -0.31 -21.39
CA LEU A 213 5.82 -0.58 -21.81
C LEU A 213 5.07 0.65 -22.37
N LYS A 214 5.74 1.82 -22.50
CA LYS A 214 5.23 3.04 -23.14
C LYS A 214 3.90 3.54 -22.60
N ARG A 215 3.64 3.33 -21.32
CA ARG A 215 2.52 3.89 -20.58
C ARG A 215 2.86 4.05 -19.10
N LEU A 216 2.14 4.90 -18.42
CA LEU A 216 2.11 4.93 -16.97
C LEU A 216 1.28 3.77 -16.44
N GLY A 217 1.52 3.39 -15.18
CA GLY A 217 0.71 2.37 -14.52
C GLY A 217 -0.67 2.88 -14.14
N LYS A 218 -1.57 1.95 -13.82
CA LYS A 218 -2.92 2.22 -13.30
C LYS A 218 -3.08 1.56 -11.92
N PRO A 219 -4.01 2.04 -11.08
CA PRO A 219 -4.29 1.39 -9.80
C PRO A 219 -4.57 -0.11 -9.92
N GLU A 220 -5.23 -0.53 -11.00
CA GLU A 220 -5.55 -1.93 -11.28
C GLU A 220 -4.29 -2.78 -11.51
N ASP A 221 -3.25 -2.23 -12.15
CA ASP A 221 -1.97 -2.95 -12.35
C ASP A 221 -1.37 -3.37 -10.98
N ILE A 222 -1.51 -2.51 -9.97
CA ILE A 222 -1.04 -2.79 -8.60
C ILE A 222 -1.99 -3.72 -7.87
N ALA A 223 -3.29 -3.56 -8.09
CA ALA A 223 -4.32 -4.38 -7.46
C ALA A 223 -4.19 -5.86 -7.83
N TYR A 224 -3.87 -6.18 -9.08
CA TYR A 224 -3.67 -7.58 -9.51
C TYR A 224 -2.45 -8.23 -8.80
N GLY A 225 -1.38 -7.46 -8.58
CA GLY A 225 -0.26 -7.89 -7.75
C GLY A 225 -0.67 -8.13 -6.29
N ALA A 226 -1.53 -7.27 -5.74
CA ALA A 226 -2.04 -7.43 -4.38
C ALA A 226 -2.94 -8.67 -4.27
N ILE A 227 -3.83 -8.92 -5.23
CA ILE A 227 -4.66 -10.14 -5.30
C ILE A 227 -3.76 -11.39 -5.30
N TYR A 228 -2.72 -11.44 -6.15
CA TYR A 228 -1.76 -12.54 -6.15
C TYR A 228 -1.15 -12.75 -4.76
N LEU A 229 -0.61 -11.70 -4.14
CA LEU A 229 0.05 -11.82 -2.83
C LEU A 229 -0.91 -12.13 -1.67
N LEU A 230 -2.18 -11.76 -1.76
CA LEU A 230 -3.22 -12.05 -0.77
C LEU A 230 -3.82 -13.45 -0.93
N SER A 231 -3.76 -14.01 -2.13
CA SER A 231 -4.37 -15.29 -2.47
C SER A 231 -3.49 -16.49 -2.14
N ASP A 232 -4.05 -17.69 -2.31
CA ASP A 232 -3.35 -18.95 -2.09
C ASP A 232 -2.35 -19.26 -3.23
N ALA A 233 -2.48 -18.57 -4.39
CA ALA A 233 -1.53 -18.65 -5.49
C ALA A 233 -0.09 -18.24 -5.07
N SER A 234 0.04 -17.44 -4.01
CA SER A 234 1.33 -17.01 -3.45
C SER A 234 1.69 -17.71 -2.12
N SER A 235 1.11 -18.89 -1.83
CA SER A 235 1.32 -19.59 -0.56
C SER A 235 2.79 -19.92 -0.24
N TRP A 236 3.66 -19.95 -1.25
CA TRP A 236 5.12 -20.17 -1.12
C TRP A 236 5.95 -18.90 -1.32
N VAL A 237 5.33 -17.71 -1.16
CA VAL A 237 5.97 -16.41 -1.39
C VAL A 237 5.93 -15.58 -0.11
N THR A 238 7.10 -15.29 0.48
CA THR A 238 7.27 -14.36 1.60
C THR A 238 8.62 -13.64 1.50
N GLY A 239 8.69 -12.40 1.96
CA GLY A 239 9.90 -11.56 1.92
C GLY A 239 10.26 -11.05 0.53
N THR A 240 9.34 -11.11 -0.45
CA THR A 240 9.60 -10.65 -1.83
C THR A 240 9.26 -9.18 -2.00
N ASN A 241 9.99 -8.55 -2.92
CA ASN A 241 9.64 -7.28 -3.55
C ASN A 241 9.07 -7.58 -4.94
N LEU A 242 7.76 -7.43 -5.12
CA LEU A 242 7.11 -7.55 -6.41
C LEU A 242 7.13 -6.19 -7.12
N VAL A 243 8.06 -6.03 -8.07
CA VAL A 243 8.15 -4.80 -8.86
C VAL A 243 7.06 -4.78 -9.92
N ILE A 244 6.27 -3.69 -9.96
CA ILE A 244 5.23 -3.43 -10.97
C ILE A 244 5.42 -2.00 -11.48
N ASP A 245 6.28 -1.82 -12.47
CA ASP A 245 6.79 -0.52 -12.88
C ASP A 245 6.87 -0.31 -14.40
N GLY A 246 6.29 -1.20 -15.19
CA GLY A 246 6.36 -1.12 -16.66
C GLY A 246 7.79 -1.24 -17.22
N GLY A 247 8.72 -1.81 -16.43
CA GLY A 247 10.12 -2.00 -16.79
C GLY A 247 11.02 -0.80 -16.49
N TYR A 248 10.55 0.20 -15.74
CA TYR A 248 11.28 1.44 -15.47
C TYR A 248 12.68 1.22 -14.91
N ILE A 249 12.86 0.30 -13.97
CA ILE A 249 14.15 0.03 -13.32
C ILE A 249 15.16 -0.68 -14.21
N LEU A 250 14.79 -1.05 -15.44
CA LEU A 250 15.69 -1.71 -16.40
C LEU A 250 16.43 -0.72 -17.32
N ASN A 251 16.09 0.59 -17.25
CA ASN A 251 16.69 1.64 -18.05
C ASN A 251 17.90 2.28 -17.38
#